data_3b502394eeabcb3dc4ce73bb9d1f0c71
#
_entry.id   3b502394eeabcb3dc4ce73bb9d1f0c71
#
_cell.length_a   1.000
_cell.length_b   1.000
_cell.length_c   1.000
_cell.angle_alpha   90.00
_cell.angle_beta   90.00
_cell.angle_gamma   90.00
#
_symmetry.space_group_name_H-M   'P 1'
#
loop_
_entity.id
_entity.type
_entity.pdbx_description
1 polymer ?
#
loop_
_entity_poly.entity_id
_entity_poly.type
_entity_poly.pdbx_seq_one_letter_code
_entity_poly.pdbx_strand_id
1 'polypeptide(L)'
;MAALAVVLVLFGFDVIQYLTFVIKTPWQLDFSDFYFAARTGLTHGWAEMYNTSLSMPALYAATGNWFPFQHTPLFAWLLAPLSLLPYPVALTIWDGFLFGCFLLCWRLLTQGSAGRRLILLVAGLALYPVVLGLALGQPTLVVLAGVSLGWWLLRHDRTMLAAAALALIAVKPQSSFLVPIALLLAGRVRLFATWALFTVALAGLSVLALGFQGLHDWQHAIAIAYQLPGIRFNSVGSVIGPGPLATAVNVTAAGVALLIARLAARGGIELPIAAGLSGSVLATPYLSVHDLSALLIAAWLILRLDPPSWLKALMVVGYLPFFFANALFMHGPFLLLECAWLVALLAFAIQRRAGARADARLTHAAA
;
A
#
# COMPACT_ATOMS: atom_id res chain seq x y z
N MET A 1 9.73 -13.63 -25.97
CA MET A 1 11.12 -13.88 -25.55
C MET A 1 11.83 -12.59 -25.14
N ALA A 2 11.94 -11.55 -25.98
CA ALA A 2 12.64 -10.30 -25.63
C ALA A 2 12.12 -9.60 -24.35
N ALA A 3 10.81 -9.45 -24.20
CA ALA A 3 10.22 -8.86 -23.00
C ALA A 3 10.55 -9.63 -21.70
N LEU A 4 10.56 -10.96 -21.76
CA LEU A 4 10.96 -11.79 -20.62
C LEU A 4 12.45 -11.62 -20.28
N ALA A 5 13.32 -11.56 -21.28
CA ALA A 5 14.75 -11.32 -21.08
C ALA A 5 15.01 -9.96 -20.40
N VAL A 6 14.33 -8.90 -20.86
CA VAL A 6 14.43 -7.57 -20.23
C VAL A 6 13.97 -7.64 -18.77
N VAL A 7 12.80 -8.23 -18.48
CA VAL A 7 12.28 -8.35 -17.11
C VAL A 7 13.24 -9.17 -16.22
N LEU A 8 13.86 -10.23 -16.73
CA LEU A 8 14.82 -11.03 -15.97
C LEU A 8 16.12 -10.27 -15.67
N VAL A 9 16.63 -9.47 -16.62
CA VAL A 9 17.80 -8.62 -16.39
C VAL A 9 17.50 -7.58 -15.31
N LEU A 10 16.35 -6.93 -15.41
CA LEU A 10 15.89 -5.94 -14.45
C LEU A 10 15.72 -6.57 -13.04
N PHE A 11 15.10 -7.73 -12.98
CA PHE A 11 14.96 -8.50 -11.73
C PHE A 11 16.32 -8.87 -11.12
N GLY A 12 17.26 -9.33 -11.95
CA GLY A 12 18.62 -9.63 -11.49
C GLY A 12 19.33 -8.42 -10.90
N PHE A 13 19.16 -7.25 -11.50
CA PHE A 13 19.71 -5.99 -10.99
C PHE A 13 19.11 -5.63 -9.62
N ASP A 14 17.79 -5.73 -9.45
CA ASP A 14 17.12 -5.45 -8.18
C ASP A 14 17.50 -6.44 -7.09
N VAL A 15 17.64 -7.72 -7.42
CA VAL A 15 18.12 -8.73 -6.46
C VAL A 15 19.54 -8.39 -5.98
N ILE A 16 20.42 -7.97 -6.88
CA ILE A 16 21.77 -7.55 -6.51
C ILE A 16 21.73 -6.31 -5.60
N GLN A 17 20.89 -5.32 -5.92
CA GLN A 17 20.72 -4.14 -5.08
C GLN A 17 20.15 -4.49 -3.70
N TYR A 18 19.11 -5.32 -3.67
CA TYR A 18 18.51 -5.82 -2.43
C TYR A 18 19.54 -6.51 -1.53
N LEU A 19 20.25 -7.51 -2.07
CA LEU A 19 21.25 -8.25 -1.32
C LEU A 19 22.38 -7.33 -0.84
N THR A 20 22.83 -6.40 -1.69
CA THR A 20 23.87 -5.43 -1.34
C THR A 20 23.43 -4.53 -0.19
N PHE A 21 22.18 -4.07 -0.24
CA PHE A 21 21.61 -3.20 0.81
C PHE A 21 21.46 -3.95 2.14
N VAL A 22 20.85 -5.14 2.12
CA VAL A 22 20.61 -5.95 3.32
C VAL A 22 21.93 -6.40 3.97
N ILE A 23 22.94 -6.79 3.15
CA ILE A 23 24.23 -7.23 3.69
C ILE A 23 25.03 -6.05 4.27
N LYS A 24 25.00 -4.88 3.62
CA LYS A 24 25.79 -3.72 4.07
C LYS A 24 25.15 -2.96 5.25
N THR A 25 23.83 -3.00 5.35
CA THR A 25 23.09 -2.18 6.31
C THR A 25 22.00 -2.94 7.08
N PRO A 26 22.27 -4.14 7.64
CA PRO A 26 21.25 -5.00 8.22
C PRO A 26 20.50 -4.37 9.41
N TRP A 27 21.11 -3.38 10.06
CA TRP A 27 20.56 -2.66 11.21
C TRP A 27 19.95 -1.30 10.86
N GLN A 28 20.12 -0.83 9.61
CA GLN A 28 19.58 0.46 9.15
C GLN A 28 18.24 0.32 8.44
N LEU A 29 17.55 -0.81 8.63
CA LEU A 29 16.26 -1.08 8.05
C LEU A 29 15.15 -0.50 8.93
N ASP A 30 14.07 -0.04 8.32
CA ASP A 30 12.90 0.44 9.05
C ASP A 30 12.34 -0.63 10.00
N PHE A 31 12.57 -1.92 9.69
CA PHE A 31 12.20 -3.03 10.56
C PHE A 31 12.83 -2.90 11.97
N SER A 32 14.00 -2.28 12.09
CA SER A 32 14.62 -2.07 13.42
C SER A 32 13.74 -1.18 14.31
N ASP A 33 13.17 -0.11 13.75
CA ASP A 33 12.29 0.81 14.50
C ASP A 33 11.04 0.06 14.97
N PHE A 34 10.50 -0.79 14.13
CA PHE A 34 9.30 -1.57 14.41
C PHE A 34 9.56 -2.62 15.49
N TYR A 35 10.70 -3.31 15.38
CA TYR A 35 11.14 -4.31 16.35
C TYR A 35 11.38 -3.70 17.73
N PHE A 36 12.09 -2.56 17.80
CA PHE A 36 12.36 -1.90 19.07
C PHE A 36 11.12 -1.27 19.69
N ALA A 37 10.20 -0.71 18.90
CA ALA A 37 8.92 -0.22 19.39
C ALA A 37 8.08 -1.35 20.01
N ALA A 38 7.96 -2.48 19.33
CA ALA A 38 7.25 -3.65 19.86
C ALA A 38 7.91 -4.19 21.14
N ARG A 39 9.24 -4.23 21.19
CA ARG A 39 10.00 -4.64 22.36
C ARG A 39 9.81 -3.68 23.54
N THR A 40 9.83 -2.37 23.30
CA THR A 40 9.54 -1.35 24.33
C THR A 40 8.14 -1.55 24.90
N GLY A 41 7.14 -1.75 24.05
CA GLY A 41 5.76 -2.04 24.48
C GLY A 41 5.65 -3.29 25.36
N LEU A 42 6.40 -4.37 25.04
CA LEU A 42 6.41 -5.60 25.85
C LEU A 42 7.16 -5.45 27.18
N THR A 43 8.23 -4.66 27.22
CA THR A 43 9.11 -4.56 28.41
C THR A 43 8.70 -3.46 29.38
N HIS A 44 8.14 -2.35 28.88
CA HIS A 44 7.77 -1.17 29.67
C HIS A 44 6.27 -0.90 29.71
N GLY A 45 5.47 -1.66 28.94
CA GLY A 45 4.04 -1.45 28.77
C GLY A 45 3.69 -0.69 27.48
N TRP A 46 2.50 -0.96 26.93
CA TRP A 46 2.08 -0.40 25.64
C TRP A 46 1.92 1.12 25.67
N ALA A 47 1.64 1.72 26.83
CA ALA A 47 1.60 3.16 26.99
C ALA A 47 2.96 3.83 26.70
N GLU A 48 4.06 3.13 26.97
CA GLU A 48 5.43 3.63 26.79
C GLU A 48 6.02 3.35 25.40
N MET A 49 5.29 2.68 24.52
CA MET A 49 5.79 2.25 23.21
C MET A 49 6.30 3.41 22.35
N TYR A 50 5.65 4.57 22.44
CA TYR A 50 6.01 5.79 21.70
C TYR A 50 6.91 6.74 22.50
N ASN A 51 7.29 6.37 23.71
CA ASN A 51 8.20 7.18 24.50
C ASN A 51 9.60 7.16 23.87
N THR A 52 9.92 8.27 23.18
CA THR A 52 11.18 8.41 22.44
C THR A 52 12.39 8.40 23.35
N SER A 53 12.24 8.76 24.64
CA SER A 53 13.33 8.70 25.64
C SER A 53 13.71 7.27 25.99
N LEU A 54 12.82 6.30 25.79
CA LEU A 54 13.09 4.88 26.04
C LEU A 54 13.49 4.14 24.75
N SER A 55 12.73 4.33 23.66
CA SER A 55 12.90 3.56 22.43
C SER A 55 14.09 4.01 21.60
N MET A 56 14.32 5.34 21.47
CA MET A 56 15.35 5.86 20.58
C MET A 56 16.79 5.60 21.05
N PRO A 57 17.15 5.71 22.34
CA PRO A 57 18.49 5.33 22.78
C PRO A 57 18.81 3.86 22.54
N ALA A 58 17.85 2.96 22.76
CA ALA A 58 18.03 1.52 22.52
C ALA A 58 18.21 1.23 21.01
N LEU A 59 17.41 1.88 20.17
CA LEU A 59 17.54 1.81 18.71
C LEU A 59 18.89 2.35 18.26
N TYR A 60 19.29 3.54 18.72
CA TYR A 60 20.55 4.17 18.36
C TYR A 60 21.76 3.34 18.76
N ALA A 61 21.77 2.82 19.99
CA ALA A 61 22.85 1.96 20.46
C ALA A 61 23.02 0.67 19.65
N ALA A 62 21.91 0.13 19.13
CA ALA A 62 21.92 -1.09 18.34
C ALA A 62 22.23 -0.86 16.85
N THR A 63 21.79 0.27 16.29
CA THR A 63 21.72 0.47 14.83
C THR A 63 22.46 1.72 14.33
N GLY A 64 22.74 2.68 15.19
CA GLY A 64 23.19 4.02 14.82
C GLY A 64 22.09 4.91 14.22
N ASN A 65 20.85 4.41 14.13
CA ASN A 65 19.71 5.15 13.62
C ASN A 65 18.94 5.85 14.73
N TRP A 66 18.36 6.97 14.39
CA TRP A 66 17.52 7.75 15.27
C TRP A 66 16.22 8.13 14.57
N PHE A 67 15.27 7.20 14.56
CA PHE A 67 13.97 7.38 13.92
C PHE A 67 12.85 6.99 14.88
N PRO A 68 11.85 7.85 15.13
CA PRO A 68 10.75 7.51 16.03
C PRO A 68 9.75 6.61 15.35
N PHE A 69 9.29 5.57 16.02
CA PHE A 69 8.18 4.75 15.56
C PHE A 69 6.90 5.59 15.45
N GLN A 70 6.31 5.66 14.25
CA GLN A 70 5.15 6.49 13.96
C GLN A 70 3.90 5.71 13.52
N HIS A 71 4.05 4.42 13.27
CA HIS A 71 2.94 3.56 12.83
C HIS A 71 1.90 3.36 13.94
N THR A 72 0.75 2.81 13.56
CA THR A 72 -0.32 2.49 14.52
C THR A 72 0.11 1.42 15.53
N PRO A 73 -0.46 1.37 16.75
CA PRO A 73 -0.16 0.35 17.74
C PRO A 73 -0.36 -1.07 17.25
N LEU A 74 -1.34 -1.26 16.37
CA LEU A 74 -1.63 -2.56 15.73
C LEU A 74 -0.40 -3.18 15.08
N PHE A 75 0.44 -2.36 14.48
CA PHE A 75 1.63 -2.87 13.82
C PHE A 75 2.66 -3.37 14.84
N ALA A 76 2.89 -2.65 15.93
CA ALA A 76 3.76 -3.13 16.99
C ALA A 76 3.21 -4.40 17.65
N TRP A 77 1.90 -4.51 17.85
CA TRP A 77 1.29 -5.73 18.38
C TRP A 77 1.47 -6.93 17.44
N LEU A 78 1.37 -6.71 16.13
CA LEU A 78 1.64 -7.76 15.13
C LEU A 78 3.09 -8.25 15.23
N LEU A 79 4.03 -7.36 15.53
CA LEU A 79 5.45 -7.67 15.64
C LEU A 79 5.87 -8.14 17.04
N ALA A 80 5.01 -8.01 18.05
CA ALA A 80 5.32 -8.36 19.43
C ALA A 80 5.92 -9.76 19.59
N PRO A 81 5.36 -10.84 18.97
CA PRO A 81 5.96 -12.17 19.07
C PRO A 81 7.38 -12.24 18.46
N LEU A 82 7.61 -11.50 17.37
CA LEU A 82 8.93 -11.48 16.72
C LEU A 82 9.95 -10.70 17.52
N SER A 83 9.54 -9.68 18.26
CA SER A 83 10.45 -8.90 19.09
C SER A 83 10.99 -9.64 20.32
N LEU A 84 10.47 -10.84 20.61
CA LEU A 84 11.01 -11.77 21.62
C LEU A 84 12.20 -12.59 21.09
N LEU A 85 12.37 -12.64 19.78
CA LEU A 85 13.46 -13.38 19.12
C LEU A 85 14.68 -12.47 18.93
N PRO A 86 15.89 -13.04 18.73
CA PRO A 86 17.04 -12.26 18.27
C PRO A 86 16.71 -11.52 16.96
N TYR A 87 17.15 -10.27 16.83
CA TYR A 87 16.83 -9.42 15.68
C TYR A 87 17.03 -10.06 14.30
N PRO A 88 18.18 -10.75 14.01
CA PRO A 88 18.36 -11.38 12.69
C PRO A 88 17.33 -12.48 12.38
N VAL A 89 16.90 -13.22 13.41
CA VAL A 89 15.87 -14.25 13.28
C VAL A 89 14.51 -13.60 13.02
N ALA A 90 14.18 -12.57 13.81
CA ALA A 90 12.94 -11.81 13.65
C ALA A 90 12.84 -11.20 12.25
N LEU A 91 13.91 -10.57 11.76
CA LEU A 91 13.99 -10.00 10.42
C LEU A 91 13.77 -11.06 9.34
N THR A 92 14.46 -12.20 9.42
CA THR A 92 14.32 -13.29 8.45
C THR A 92 12.88 -13.81 8.37
N ILE A 93 12.24 -14.00 9.53
CA ILE A 93 10.83 -14.45 9.59
C ILE A 93 9.91 -13.38 8.99
N TRP A 94 10.16 -12.11 9.32
CA TRP A 94 9.36 -11.00 8.83
C TRP A 94 9.47 -10.84 7.31
N ASP A 95 10.69 -10.88 6.75
CA ASP A 95 10.90 -10.82 5.31
C ASP A 95 10.24 -11.99 4.58
N GLY A 96 10.37 -13.20 5.13
CA GLY A 96 9.65 -14.37 4.61
C GLY A 96 8.13 -14.19 4.62
N PHE A 97 7.58 -13.58 5.68
CA PHE A 97 6.16 -13.26 5.78
C PHE A 97 5.73 -12.20 4.75
N LEU A 98 6.51 -11.13 4.58
CA LEU A 98 6.24 -10.09 3.57
C LEU A 98 6.29 -10.66 2.15
N PHE A 99 7.28 -11.51 1.86
CA PHE A 99 7.34 -12.22 0.59
C PHE A 99 6.13 -13.12 0.37
N GLY A 100 5.69 -13.83 1.42
CA GLY A 100 4.44 -14.61 1.40
C GLY A 100 3.21 -13.73 1.11
N CYS A 101 3.13 -12.53 1.69
CA CYS A 101 2.08 -11.55 1.39
C CYS A 101 2.08 -11.14 -0.08
N PHE A 102 3.26 -10.87 -0.65
CA PHE A 102 3.39 -10.56 -2.08
C PHE A 102 2.95 -11.73 -2.96
N LEU A 103 3.37 -12.95 -2.65
CA LEU A 103 2.95 -14.16 -3.38
C LEU A 103 1.44 -14.38 -3.28
N LEU A 104 0.83 -14.08 -2.14
CA LEU A 104 -0.63 -14.13 -1.97
C LEU A 104 -1.32 -13.13 -2.90
N CYS A 105 -0.87 -11.88 -2.96
CA CYS A 105 -1.40 -10.88 -3.89
C CYS A 105 -1.31 -11.39 -5.33
N TRP A 106 -0.14 -11.84 -5.75
CA TRP A 106 0.07 -12.39 -7.09
C TRP A 106 -0.85 -13.58 -7.37
N ARG A 107 -0.94 -14.54 -6.44
CA ARG A 107 -1.76 -15.76 -6.60
C ARG A 107 -3.23 -15.45 -6.76
N LEU A 108 -3.74 -14.49 -6.01
CA LEU A 108 -5.16 -14.12 -6.02
C LEU A 108 -5.52 -13.24 -7.22
N LEU A 109 -4.67 -12.27 -7.57
CA LEU A 109 -5.06 -11.23 -8.53
C LEU A 109 -4.67 -11.54 -9.98
N THR A 110 -3.61 -12.33 -10.22
CA THR A 110 -3.18 -12.61 -11.59
C THR A 110 -3.96 -13.77 -12.21
N GLN A 111 -4.23 -13.65 -13.51
CA GLN A 111 -4.97 -14.64 -14.31
C GLN A 111 -4.32 -14.87 -15.68
N GLY A 112 -4.73 -15.95 -16.35
CA GLY A 112 -4.22 -16.34 -17.66
C GLY A 112 -3.33 -17.58 -17.59
N SER A 113 -2.56 -17.82 -18.66
CA SER A 113 -1.63 -18.96 -18.77
C SER A 113 -0.54 -18.90 -17.69
N ALA A 114 0.06 -20.03 -17.38
CA ALA A 114 1.17 -20.13 -16.43
C ALA A 114 2.32 -19.17 -16.80
N GLY A 115 2.67 -19.08 -18.10
CA GLY A 115 3.70 -18.16 -18.58
C GLY A 115 3.34 -16.68 -18.34
N ARG A 116 2.10 -16.27 -18.62
CA ARG A 116 1.64 -14.90 -18.31
C ARG A 116 1.73 -14.60 -16.81
N ARG A 117 1.28 -15.52 -15.98
CA ARG A 117 1.33 -15.36 -14.52
C ARG A 117 2.75 -15.29 -13.99
N LEU A 118 3.67 -16.08 -14.56
CA LEU A 118 5.10 -16.01 -14.23
C LEU A 118 5.69 -14.65 -14.62
N ILE A 119 5.38 -14.15 -15.81
CA ILE A 119 5.83 -12.80 -16.24
C ILE A 119 5.33 -11.73 -15.25
N LEU A 120 4.06 -11.77 -14.84
CA LEU A 120 3.51 -10.83 -13.87
C LEU A 120 4.15 -10.96 -12.48
N LEU A 121 4.54 -12.18 -12.06
CA LEU A 121 5.28 -12.40 -10.82
C LEU A 121 6.65 -11.72 -10.88
N VAL A 122 7.44 -12.05 -11.92
CA VAL A 122 8.80 -11.53 -12.05
C VAL A 122 8.79 -10.01 -12.27
N ALA A 123 7.87 -9.50 -13.10
CA ALA A 123 7.71 -8.06 -13.28
C ALA A 123 7.29 -7.35 -11.97
N GLY A 124 6.45 -7.97 -11.15
CA GLY A 124 6.08 -7.41 -9.85
C GLY A 124 7.25 -7.39 -8.87
N LEU A 125 8.05 -8.46 -8.84
CA LEU A 125 9.25 -8.54 -7.99
C LEU A 125 10.37 -7.61 -8.47
N ALA A 126 10.45 -7.31 -9.76
CA ALA A 126 11.41 -6.38 -10.33
C ALA A 126 10.97 -4.91 -10.20
N LEU A 127 9.85 -4.63 -9.57
CA LEU A 127 9.39 -3.26 -9.36
C LEU A 127 10.05 -2.67 -8.11
N TYR A 128 10.83 -1.60 -8.26
CA TYR A 128 11.59 -1.01 -7.16
C TYR A 128 10.77 -0.71 -5.89
N PRO A 129 9.53 -0.19 -5.95
CA PRO A 129 8.70 -0.05 -4.75
C PRO A 129 8.48 -1.35 -3.97
N VAL A 130 8.37 -2.49 -4.66
CA VAL A 130 8.22 -3.81 -4.02
C VAL A 130 9.53 -4.25 -3.39
N VAL A 131 10.63 -4.13 -4.14
CA VAL A 131 12.00 -4.48 -3.65
C VAL A 131 12.35 -3.65 -2.43
N LEU A 132 12.12 -2.33 -2.48
CA LEU A 132 12.38 -1.44 -1.36
C LEU A 132 11.50 -1.77 -0.15
N GLY A 133 10.22 -2.07 -0.38
CA GLY A 133 9.31 -2.48 0.68
C GLY A 133 9.77 -3.76 1.41
N LEU A 134 10.26 -4.74 0.65
CA LEU A 134 10.87 -5.96 1.20
C LEU A 134 12.18 -5.62 1.94
N ALA A 135 13.08 -4.86 1.31
CA ALA A 135 14.40 -4.54 1.87
C ALA A 135 14.31 -3.75 3.19
N LEU A 136 13.35 -2.85 3.32
CA LEU A 136 13.14 -2.08 4.55
C LEU A 136 12.29 -2.82 5.60
N GLY A 137 11.68 -3.95 5.25
CA GLY A 137 10.75 -4.64 6.13
C GLY A 137 9.41 -3.91 6.30
N GLN A 138 8.97 -3.16 5.29
CA GLN A 138 7.78 -2.29 5.37
C GLN A 138 6.45 -3.07 5.32
N PRO A 139 5.46 -2.73 6.18
CA PRO A 139 4.19 -3.45 6.27
C PRO A 139 3.24 -3.19 5.08
N THR A 140 3.62 -2.40 4.08
CA THR A 140 2.79 -2.11 2.92
C THR A 140 2.28 -3.39 2.24
N LEU A 141 3.13 -4.42 2.11
CA LEU A 141 2.71 -5.70 1.51
C LEU A 141 1.68 -6.46 2.36
N VAL A 142 1.70 -6.30 3.69
CA VAL A 142 0.66 -6.87 4.58
C VAL A 142 -0.70 -6.23 4.28
N VAL A 143 -0.72 -4.91 4.17
CA VAL A 143 -1.94 -4.16 3.82
C VAL A 143 -2.47 -4.57 2.44
N LEU A 144 -1.58 -4.66 1.44
CA LEU A 144 -1.95 -5.04 0.08
C LEU A 144 -2.43 -6.50 -0.02
N ALA A 145 -1.86 -7.40 0.79
CA ALA A 145 -2.36 -8.77 0.94
C ALA A 145 -3.77 -8.78 1.57
N GLY A 146 -4.02 -7.92 2.56
CA GLY A 146 -5.35 -7.72 3.15
C GLY A 146 -6.36 -7.23 2.12
N VAL A 147 -6.01 -6.26 1.29
CA VAL A 147 -6.87 -5.76 0.20
C VAL A 147 -7.12 -6.85 -0.85
N SER A 148 -6.09 -7.60 -1.26
CA SER A 148 -6.21 -8.69 -2.24
C SER A 148 -7.06 -9.85 -1.74
N LEU A 149 -6.88 -10.21 -0.47
CA LEU A 149 -7.70 -11.23 0.20
C LEU A 149 -9.14 -10.73 0.38
N GLY A 150 -9.33 -9.47 0.76
CA GLY A 150 -10.65 -8.83 0.86
C GLY A 150 -11.39 -8.87 -0.48
N TRP A 151 -10.69 -8.53 -1.59
CA TRP A 151 -11.25 -8.66 -2.94
C TRP A 151 -11.67 -10.12 -3.23
N TRP A 152 -10.81 -11.10 -2.96
CA TRP A 152 -11.09 -12.52 -3.22
C TRP A 152 -12.27 -13.01 -2.39
N LEU A 153 -12.32 -12.67 -1.10
CA LEU A 153 -13.40 -13.07 -0.19
C LEU A 153 -14.74 -12.46 -0.60
N LEU A 154 -14.76 -11.20 -1.07
CA LEU A 154 -15.98 -10.56 -1.60
C LEU A 154 -16.51 -11.26 -2.85
N ARG A 155 -15.64 -11.77 -3.71
CA ARG A 155 -16.04 -12.54 -4.87
C ARG A 155 -16.60 -13.92 -4.55
N HIS A 156 -16.41 -14.38 -3.32
CA HIS A 156 -16.93 -15.63 -2.77
C HIS A 156 -18.03 -15.38 -1.71
N ASP A 157 -18.63 -14.17 -1.71
CA ASP A 157 -19.72 -13.76 -0.81
C ASP A 157 -19.38 -13.85 0.70
N ARG A 158 -18.09 -13.85 1.05
CA ARG A 158 -17.59 -13.89 2.43
C ARG A 158 -17.38 -12.48 3.01
N THR A 159 -18.46 -11.69 3.08
CA THR A 159 -18.41 -10.25 3.43
C THR A 159 -17.74 -9.97 4.77
N MET A 160 -18.04 -10.75 5.82
CA MET A 160 -17.45 -10.55 7.15
C MET A 160 -15.95 -10.78 7.16
N LEU A 161 -15.48 -11.88 6.53
CA LEU A 161 -14.05 -12.17 6.41
C LEU A 161 -13.33 -11.14 5.52
N ALA A 162 -14.01 -10.65 4.47
CA ALA A 162 -13.48 -9.58 3.63
C ALA A 162 -13.28 -8.29 4.43
N ALA A 163 -14.25 -7.92 5.29
CA ALA A 163 -14.13 -6.77 6.17
C ALA A 163 -12.98 -6.92 7.17
N ALA A 164 -12.78 -8.10 7.75
CA ALA A 164 -11.66 -8.41 8.63
C ALA A 164 -10.31 -8.31 7.88
N ALA A 165 -10.21 -8.83 6.65
CA ALA A 165 -9.01 -8.69 5.83
C ALA A 165 -8.71 -7.21 5.51
N LEU A 166 -9.73 -6.41 5.18
CA LEU A 166 -9.58 -4.98 4.93
C LEU A 166 -9.24 -4.20 6.22
N ALA A 167 -9.50 -4.72 7.42
CA ALA A 167 -9.08 -4.08 8.66
C ALA A 167 -7.55 -4.01 8.80
N LEU A 168 -6.78 -4.85 8.08
CA LEU A 168 -5.32 -4.74 7.98
C LEU A 168 -4.85 -3.38 7.39
N ILE A 169 -5.73 -2.64 6.71
CA ILE A 169 -5.47 -1.26 6.29
C ILE A 169 -5.07 -0.38 7.50
N ALA A 170 -5.61 -0.66 8.67
CA ALA A 170 -5.28 0.08 9.90
C ALA A 170 -3.81 -0.08 10.34
N VAL A 171 -3.06 -1.07 9.86
CA VAL A 171 -1.62 -1.23 10.12
C VAL A 171 -0.82 -0.10 9.46
N LYS A 172 -1.17 0.25 8.21
CA LYS A 172 -0.55 1.33 7.43
C LYS A 172 -1.57 1.96 6.50
N PRO A 173 -2.41 2.89 6.98
CA PRO A 173 -3.60 3.35 6.24
C PRO A 173 -3.28 4.15 4.98
N GLN A 174 -2.18 4.90 4.92
CA GLN A 174 -1.88 5.85 3.86
C GLN A 174 -1.92 5.27 2.45
N SER A 175 -1.59 4.00 2.26
CA SER A 175 -1.57 3.37 0.93
C SER A 175 -2.94 2.88 0.42
N SER A 176 -3.98 2.83 1.28
CA SER A 176 -5.25 2.16 0.92
C SER A 176 -6.50 2.66 1.65
N PHE A 177 -6.44 3.77 2.38
CA PHE A 177 -7.56 4.25 3.21
C PHE A 177 -8.84 4.57 2.42
N LEU A 178 -8.74 4.88 1.13
CA LEU A 178 -9.91 5.12 0.27
C LEU A 178 -10.58 3.83 -0.22
N VAL A 179 -9.94 2.66 -0.10
CA VAL A 179 -10.50 1.40 -0.60
C VAL A 179 -11.85 1.06 0.04
N PRO A 180 -12.03 1.09 1.37
CA PRO A 180 -13.33 0.82 1.98
C PRO A 180 -14.39 1.85 1.59
N ILE A 181 -14.02 3.12 1.45
CA ILE A 181 -14.92 4.21 1.04
C ILE A 181 -15.33 4.03 -0.44
N ALA A 182 -14.39 3.67 -1.30
CA ALA A 182 -14.67 3.35 -2.70
C ALA A 182 -15.65 2.16 -2.83
N LEU A 183 -15.49 1.13 -2.00
CA LEU A 183 -16.42 0.00 -1.95
C LEU A 183 -17.80 0.41 -1.42
N LEU A 184 -17.90 1.32 -0.44
CA LEU A 184 -19.15 1.91 -0.01
C LEU A 184 -19.87 2.58 -1.19
N LEU A 185 -19.19 3.43 -1.94
CA LEU A 185 -19.75 4.13 -3.12
C LEU A 185 -20.08 3.17 -4.28
N ALA A 186 -19.43 2.02 -4.32
CA ALA A 186 -19.77 0.91 -5.20
C ALA A 186 -20.97 0.07 -4.68
N GLY A 187 -21.64 0.50 -3.60
CA GLY A 187 -22.83 -0.14 -3.07
C GLY A 187 -22.58 -1.27 -2.06
N ARG A 188 -21.35 -1.46 -1.60
CA ARG A 188 -21.00 -2.52 -0.63
C ARG A 188 -21.18 -2.05 0.84
N VAL A 189 -22.39 -1.56 1.15
CA VAL A 189 -22.71 -0.93 2.45
C VAL A 189 -22.45 -1.87 3.63
N ARG A 190 -22.89 -3.14 3.55
CA ARG A 190 -22.67 -4.13 4.62
C ARG A 190 -21.20 -4.36 4.91
N LEU A 191 -20.38 -4.46 3.84
CA LEU A 191 -18.93 -4.58 3.99
C LEU A 191 -18.34 -3.39 4.72
N PHE A 192 -18.70 -2.17 4.28
CA PHE A 192 -18.20 -0.94 4.89
C PHE A 192 -18.60 -0.83 6.37
N ALA A 193 -19.84 -1.11 6.71
CA ALA A 193 -20.31 -1.08 8.10
C ALA A 193 -19.54 -2.09 8.98
N THR A 194 -19.34 -3.32 8.49
CA THR A 194 -18.58 -4.35 9.23
C THR A 194 -17.08 -3.96 9.35
N TRP A 195 -16.48 -3.44 8.29
CA TRP A 195 -15.11 -2.94 8.32
C TRP A 195 -14.94 -1.77 9.28
N ALA A 196 -15.89 -0.80 9.26
CA ALA A 196 -15.87 0.33 10.17
C ALA A 196 -15.97 -0.12 11.64
N LEU A 197 -16.84 -1.10 11.93
CA LEU A 197 -16.94 -1.69 13.26
C LEU A 197 -15.60 -2.30 13.72
N PHE A 198 -14.94 -3.12 12.88
CA PHE A 198 -13.63 -3.68 13.21
C PHE A 198 -12.58 -2.57 13.41
N THR A 199 -12.53 -1.59 12.54
CA THR A 199 -11.56 -0.49 12.61
C THR A 199 -11.79 0.37 13.86
N VAL A 200 -13.03 0.68 14.20
CA VAL A 200 -13.37 1.42 15.43
C VAL A 200 -13.02 0.60 16.68
N ALA A 201 -13.30 -0.71 16.68
CA ALA A 201 -12.92 -1.58 17.79
C ALA A 201 -11.40 -1.63 17.98
N LEU A 202 -10.62 -1.77 16.89
CA LEU A 202 -9.15 -1.75 16.92
C LEU A 202 -8.61 -0.38 17.37
N ALA A 203 -9.20 0.72 16.92
CA ALA A 203 -8.87 2.07 17.38
C ALA A 203 -9.16 2.24 18.87
N GLY A 204 -10.32 1.78 19.33
CA GLY A 204 -10.69 1.80 20.74
C GLY A 204 -9.72 1.00 21.62
N LEU A 205 -9.34 -0.21 21.18
CA LEU A 205 -8.30 -1.01 21.86
C LEU A 205 -6.97 -0.30 21.89
N SER A 206 -6.58 0.39 20.79
CA SER A 206 -5.36 1.18 20.74
C SER A 206 -5.37 2.32 21.75
N VAL A 207 -6.48 3.06 21.83
CA VAL A 207 -6.65 4.15 22.80
C VAL A 207 -6.59 3.62 24.25
N LEU A 208 -7.24 2.49 24.52
CA LEU A 208 -7.23 1.87 25.85
C LEU A 208 -5.83 1.39 26.24
N ALA A 209 -5.08 0.80 25.30
CA ALA A 209 -3.73 0.29 25.56
C ALA A 209 -2.69 1.42 25.75
N LEU A 210 -2.82 2.51 25.01
CA LEU A 210 -1.90 3.65 25.07
C LEU A 210 -2.22 4.59 26.25
N GLY A 211 -3.48 4.74 26.60
CA GLY A 211 -3.91 5.79 27.51
C GLY A 211 -3.63 7.21 26.98
N PHE A 212 -3.84 8.22 27.80
CA PHE A 212 -3.63 9.61 27.39
C PHE A 212 -2.13 9.91 27.14
N GLN A 213 -1.25 9.38 27.98
CA GLN A 213 0.18 9.62 27.83
C GLN A 213 0.72 9.00 26.54
N GLY A 214 0.44 7.74 26.29
CA GLY A 214 0.89 7.08 25.07
C GLY A 214 0.33 7.68 23.79
N LEU A 215 -0.90 8.23 23.82
CA LEU A 215 -1.47 9.00 22.70
C LEU A 215 -0.72 10.31 22.46
N HIS A 216 -0.38 11.02 23.52
CA HIS A 216 0.43 12.25 23.44
C HIS A 216 1.82 11.94 22.88
N ASP A 217 2.48 10.88 23.36
CA ASP A 217 3.79 10.45 22.89
C ASP A 217 3.76 10.02 21.42
N TRP A 218 2.67 9.37 20.99
CA TRP A 218 2.47 9.05 19.57
C TRP A 218 2.37 10.30 18.69
N GLN A 219 1.60 11.30 19.11
CA GLN A 219 1.51 12.58 18.40
C GLN A 219 2.88 13.26 18.33
N HIS A 220 3.66 13.22 19.42
CA HIS A 220 5.00 13.77 19.47
C HIS A 220 5.97 13.00 18.54
N ALA A 221 5.93 11.67 18.51
CA ALA A 221 6.73 10.84 17.62
C ALA A 221 6.41 11.15 16.14
N ILE A 222 5.13 11.30 15.79
CA ILE A 222 4.71 11.73 14.45
C ILE A 222 5.27 13.13 14.13
N ALA A 223 5.18 14.08 15.05
CA ALA A 223 5.66 15.45 14.83
C ALA A 223 7.18 15.49 14.59
N ILE A 224 7.97 14.70 15.35
CA ILE A 224 9.41 14.53 15.10
C ILE A 224 9.65 13.93 13.71
N ALA A 225 8.98 12.83 13.38
CA ALA A 225 9.13 12.17 12.09
C ALA A 225 8.88 13.14 10.92
N TYR A 226 7.85 13.97 11.00
CA TYR A 226 7.53 14.95 9.95
C TYR A 226 8.59 16.05 9.73
N GLN A 227 9.48 16.24 10.67
CA GLN A 227 10.59 17.21 10.58
C GLN A 227 11.84 16.60 9.93
N LEU A 228 11.92 15.25 9.85
CA LEU A 228 13.08 14.57 9.29
C LEU A 228 13.13 14.74 7.76
N PRO A 229 14.32 15.02 7.19
CA PRO A 229 14.49 15.09 5.75
C PRO A 229 14.08 13.76 5.09
N GLY A 230 13.40 13.84 3.97
CA GLY A 230 13.10 12.68 3.15
C GLY A 230 11.80 11.95 3.47
N ILE A 231 11.11 12.30 4.54
CA ILE A 231 9.91 11.55 4.95
C ILE A 231 8.69 11.74 4.02
N ARG A 232 8.70 12.79 3.18
CA ARG A 232 7.58 13.14 2.28
C ARG A 232 7.87 12.87 0.82
N PHE A 233 8.80 12.00 0.50
CA PHE A 233 9.45 11.89 -0.80
C PHE A 233 8.54 11.91 -2.03
N ASN A 234 7.40 11.24 -2.01
CA ASN A 234 6.55 11.10 -3.19
C ASN A 234 5.15 11.68 -3.01
N SER A 235 4.94 12.47 -1.95
CA SER A 235 3.65 13.14 -1.74
C SER A 235 3.53 14.39 -2.63
N VAL A 236 2.31 14.80 -2.93
CA VAL A 236 2.02 16.06 -3.64
C VAL A 236 2.74 17.25 -2.98
N GLY A 237 2.70 17.32 -1.65
CA GLY A 237 3.34 18.38 -0.89
C GLY A 237 4.86 18.41 -0.97
N SER A 238 5.53 17.30 -1.30
CA SER A 238 6.98 17.28 -1.52
C SER A 238 7.40 17.84 -2.88
N VAL A 239 6.49 17.77 -3.87
CA VAL A 239 6.76 18.21 -5.24
C VAL A 239 6.40 19.68 -5.45
N ILE A 240 5.23 20.12 -4.98
CA ILE A 240 4.71 21.47 -5.22
C ILE A 240 4.78 22.38 -3.98
N GLY A 241 5.35 21.89 -2.88
CA GLY A 241 5.38 22.55 -1.58
C GLY A 241 4.14 22.22 -0.72
N PRO A 242 4.31 22.14 0.62
CA PRO A 242 3.18 21.94 1.52
C PRO A 242 2.31 23.20 1.56
N GLY A 243 0.99 23.04 1.64
CA GLY A 243 0.06 24.17 1.75
C GLY A 243 -1.30 23.92 1.11
N PRO A 244 -2.12 24.98 0.96
CA PRO A 244 -3.50 24.84 0.46
C PRO A 244 -3.59 24.22 -0.93
N LEU A 245 -2.62 24.48 -1.82
CA LEU A 245 -2.60 23.91 -3.17
C LEU A 245 -2.38 22.40 -3.12
N ALA A 246 -1.40 21.92 -2.34
CA ALA A 246 -1.18 20.48 -2.17
C ALA A 246 -2.40 19.79 -1.56
N THR A 247 -3.02 20.40 -0.56
CA THR A 247 -4.26 19.91 0.04
C THR A 247 -5.38 19.83 -0.99
N ALA A 248 -5.55 20.86 -1.83
CA ALA A 248 -6.56 20.87 -2.88
C ALA A 248 -6.33 19.73 -3.90
N VAL A 249 -5.09 19.47 -4.31
CA VAL A 249 -4.74 18.37 -5.19
C VAL A 249 -5.05 17.02 -4.53
N ASN A 250 -4.67 16.83 -3.26
CA ASN A 250 -4.94 15.59 -2.52
C ASN A 250 -6.46 15.31 -2.42
N VAL A 251 -7.25 16.34 -2.07
CA VAL A 251 -8.71 16.23 -1.98
C VAL A 251 -9.34 15.95 -3.35
N THR A 252 -8.84 16.61 -4.39
CA THR A 252 -9.31 16.38 -5.77
C THR A 252 -9.01 14.95 -6.22
N ALA A 253 -7.81 14.44 -5.95
CA ALA A 253 -7.45 13.05 -6.26
C ALA A 253 -8.35 12.05 -5.54
N ALA A 254 -8.63 12.28 -4.25
CA ALA A 254 -9.59 11.47 -3.50
C ALA A 254 -10.99 11.53 -4.12
N GLY A 255 -11.46 12.74 -4.46
CA GLY A 255 -12.77 12.94 -5.11
C GLY A 255 -12.89 12.21 -6.44
N VAL A 256 -11.85 12.29 -7.28
CA VAL A 256 -11.80 11.57 -8.57
C VAL A 256 -11.81 10.05 -8.37
N ALA A 257 -11.03 9.52 -7.43
CA ALA A 257 -11.02 8.09 -7.12
C ALA A 257 -12.40 7.60 -6.66
N LEU A 258 -13.08 8.36 -5.82
CA LEU A 258 -14.42 8.06 -5.33
C LEU A 258 -15.48 8.18 -6.45
N LEU A 259 -15.31 9.15 -7.35
CA LEU A 259 -16.16 9.26 -8.56
C LEU A 259 -16.00 8.02 -9.44
N ILE A 260 -14.76 7.57 -9.69
CA ILE A 260 -14.50 6.33 -10.47
C ILE A 260 -15.23 5.15 -9.82
N ALA A 261 -15.11 4.99 -8.50
CA ALA A 261 -15.78 3.92 -7.77
C ALA A 261 -17.32 3.99 -7.92
N ARG A 262 -17.91 5.19 -7.87
CA ARG A 262 -19.34 5.41 -8.08
C ARG A 262 -19.78 5.12 -9.51
N LEU A 263 -18.97 5.48 -10.49
CA LEU A 263 -19.26 5.19 -11.92
C LEU A 263 -19.20 3.69 -12.20
N ALA A 264 -18.29 2.98 -11.52
CA ALA A 264 -18.06 1.54 -11.66
C ALA A 264 -18.98 0.65 -10.83
N ALA A 265 -19.90 1.21 -10.03
CA ALA A 265 -20.70 0.50 -9.02
C ALA A 265 -21.45 -0.74 -9.53
N ARG A 266 -21.85 -0.75 -10.82
CA ARG A 266 -22.55 -1.86 -11.48
C ARG A 266 -21.62 -2.86 -12.18
N GLY A 267 -20.32 -2.56 -12.31
CA GLY A 267 -19.34 -3.29 -13.11
C GLY A 267 -18.40 -4.20 -12.34
N GLY A 268 -18.68 -4.47 -11.05
CA GLY A 268 -17.81 -5.28 -10.19
C GLY A 268 -17.05 -4.45 -9.15
N ILE A 269 -16.13 -5.09 -8.44
CA ILE A 269 -15.39 -4.45 -7.32
C ILE A 269 -13.93 -4.14 -7.68
N GLU A 270 -13.42 -4.63 -8.81
CA GLU A 270 -12.03 -4.49 -9.24
C GLU A 270 -11.66 -3.02 -9.46
N LEU A 271 -12.46 -2.31 -10.27
CA LEU A 271 -12.21 -0.90 -10.57
C LEU A 271 -12.41 0.02 -9.36
N PRO A 272 -13.44 -0.16 -8.50
CA PRO A 272 -13.52 0.55 -7.23
C PRO A 272 -12.30 0.38 -6.33
N ILE A 273 -11.80 -0.85 -6.15
CA ILE A 273 -10.61 -1.11 -5.33
C ILE A 273 -9.37 -0.48 -5.96
N ALA A 274 -9.17 -0.65 -7.28
CA ALA A 274 -8.04 -0.04 -7.99
C ALA A 274 -8.05 1.49 -7.88
N ALA A 275 -9.23 2.13 -8.01
CA ALA A 275 -9.39 3.56 -7.82
C ALA A 275 -9.10 3.99 -6.37
N GLY A 276 -9.57 3.22 -5.38
CA GLY A 276 -9.30 3.46 -3.97
C GLY A 276 -7.81 3.40 -3.63
N LEU A 277 -7.08 2.40 -4.16
CA LEU A 277 -5.62 2.30 -4.02
C LEU A 277 -4.92 3.50 -4.65
N SER A 278 -5.23 3.80 -5.92
CA SER A 278 -4.60 4.90 -6.68
C SER A 278 -4.89 6.26 -6.05
N GLY A 279 -6.13 6.47 -5.61
CA GLY A 279 -6.53 7.70 -4.92
C GLY A 279 -5.87 7.85 -3.54
N SER A 280 -5.68 6.75 -2.79
CA SER A 280 -5.00 6.80 -1.49
C SER A 280 -3.56 7.26 -1.63
N VAL A 281 -2.83 6.76 -2.63
CA VAL A 281 -1.46 7.16 -2.93
C VAL A 281 -1.36 8.67 -3.20
N LEU A 282 -2.24 9.23 -4.01
CA LEU A 282 -2.25 10.67 -4.35
C LEU A 282 -2.83 11.55 -3.24
N ALA A 283 -3.76 11.04 -2.43
CA ALA A 283 -4.46 11.83 -1.41
C ALA A 283 -3.71 11.90 -0.08
N THR A 284 -2.69 11.07 0.12
CA THR A 284 -1.92 11.09 1.36
C THR A 284 -0.90 12.22 1.39
N PRO A 285 -0.75 12.97 2.49
CA PRO A 285 0.30 13.98 2.64
C PRO A 285 1.69 13.37 2.91
N TYR A 286 1.74 12.09 3.20
CA TYR A 286 2.94 11.32 3.50
C TYR A 286 2.97 10.07 2.61
N LEU A 287 3.99 9.95 1.77
CA LEU A 287 4.15 8.82 0.86
C LEU A 287 5.64 8.50 0.64
N SER A 288 6.00 7.25 0.85
CA SER A 288 7.31 6.71 0.48
C SER A 288 7.23 5.89 -0.79
N VAL A 289 8.39 5.67 -1.45
CA VAL A 289 8.48 4.91 -2.70
C VAL A 289 7.85 3.52 -2.58
N HIS A 290 8.08 2.81 -1.47
CA HIS A 290 7.53 1.47 -1.26
C HIS A 290 5.98 1.43 -1.19
N ASP A 291 5.33 2.55 -0.86
CA ASP A 291 3.85 2.65 -0.86
C ASP A 291 3.28 2.63 -2.28
N LEU A 292 4.09 2.99 -3.29
CA LEU A 292 3.71 2.92 -4.71
C LEU A 292 3.46 1.48 -5.19
N SER A 293 3.88 0.46 -4.43
CA SER A 293 3.49 -0.95 -4.69
C SER A 293 1.96 -1.16 -4.71
N ALA A 294 1.18 -0.24 -4.12
CA ALA A 294 -0.27 -0.22 -4.24
C ALA A 294 -0.76 -0.08 -5.70
N LEU A 295 -0.01 0.64 -6.54
CA LEU A 295 -0.34 0.81 -7.96
C LEU A 295 -0.16 -0.48 -8.76
N LEU A 296 0.78 -1.38 -8.35
CA LEU A 296 0.92 -2.72 -8.94
C LEU A 296 -0.35 -3.55 -8.68
N ILE A 297 -0.86 -3.52 -7.47
CA ILE A 297 -2.09 -4.23 -7.10
C ILE A 297 -3.30 -3.66 -7.87
N ALA A 298 -3.38 -2.33 -7.98
CA ALA A 298 -4.39 -1.66 -8.81
C ALA A 298 -4.29 -2.11 -10.29
N ALA A 299 -3.08 -2.16 -10.86
CA ALA A 299 -2.86 -2.61 -12.23
C ALA A 299 -3.28 -4.07 -12.43
N TRP A 300 -2.95 -4.99 -11.50
CA TRP A 300 -3.38 -6.38 -11.59
C TRP A 300 -4.90 -6.53 -11.53
N LEU A 301 -5.59 -5.73 -10.71
CA LEU A 301 -7.06 -5.70 -10.68
C LEU A 301 -7.66 -5.20 -12.01
N ILE A 302 -7.07 -4.17 -12.61
CA ILE A 302 -7.52 -3.65 -13.90
C ILE A 302 -7.27 -4.66 -15.03
N LEU A 303 -6.16 -5.38 -15.02
CA LEU A 303 -5.88 -6.45 -16.01
C LEU A 303 -6.91 -7.58 -15.99
N ARG A 304 -7.66 -7.75 -14.90
CA ARG A 304 -8.78 -8.71 -14.81
C ARG A 304 -10.02 -8.27 -15.57
N LEU A 305 -10.13 -6.98 -15.87
CA LEU A 305 -11.26 -6.38 -16.58
C LEU A 305 -11.05 -6.32 -18.09
N ASP A 306 -9.98 -6.94 -18.61
CA ASP A 306 -9.52 -6.88 -20.00
C ASP A 306 -9.51 -5.44 -20.54
N PRO A 307 -8.64 -4.56 -20.01
CA PRO A 307 -8.63 -3.17 -20.40
C PRO A 307 -8.24 -2.97 -21.86
N PRO A 308 -8.66 -1.85 -22.49
CA PRO A 308 -8.32 -1.53 -23.86
C PRO A 308 -6.80 -1.37 -24.06
N SER A 309 -6.35 -1.49 -25.31
CA SER A 309 -4.91 -1.48 -25.64
C SER A 309 -4.20 -0.21 -25.20
N TRP A 310 -4.86 0.95 -25.25
CA TRP A 310 -4.27 2.20 -24.79
C TRP A 310 -3.95 2.19 -23.29
N LEU A 311 -4.82 1.56 -22.45
CA LEU A 311 -4.59 1.47 -21.02
C LEU A 311 -3.50 0.43 -20.70
N LYS A 312 -3.43 -0.69 -21.46
CA LYS A 312 -2.32 -1.64 -21.38
C LYS A 312 -0.99 -0.97 -21.75
N ALA A 313 -0.97 -0.14 -22.80
CA ALA A 313 0.22 0.63 -23.18
C ALA A 313 0.67 1.60 -22.09
N LEU A 314 -0.27 2.33 -21.45
CA LEU A 314 0.04 3.21 -20.34
C LEU A 314 0.65 2.43 -19.14
N MET A 315 0.15 1.23 -18.83
CA MET A 315 0.74 0.37 -17.78
C MET A 315 2.19 0.01 -18.10
N VAL A 316 2.50 -0.34 -19.35
CA VAL A 316 3.86 -0.69 -19.79
C VAL A 316 4.77 0.55 -19.74
N VAL A 317 4.30 1.70 -20.24
CA VAL A 317 5.07 2.95 -20.19
C VAL A 317 5.31 3.41 -18.75
N GLY A 318 4.29 3.31 -17.89
CA GLY A 318 4.39 3.68 -16.48
C GLY A 318 5.27 2.73 -15.66
N TYR A 319 5.43 1.48 -16.09
CA TYR A 319 6.27 0.50 -15.39
C TYR A 319 7.75 0.90 -15.36
N LEU A 320 8.28 1.42 -16.48
CA LEU A 320 9.71 1.74 -16.60
C LEU A 320 10.20 2.78 -15.57
N PRO A 321 9.55 3.94 -15.37
CA PRO A 321 9.93 4.90 -14.34
C PRO A 321 9.89 4.31 -12.92
N PHE A 322 8.89 3.48 -12.60
CA PHE A 322 8.81 2.83 -11.31
C PHE A 322 9.90 1.76 -11.10
N PHE A 323 10.37 1.17 -12.16
CA PHE A 323 11.53 0.29 -12.13
C PHE A 323 12.82 1.07 -11.83
N PHE A 324 13.02 2.21 -12.50
CA PHE A 324 14.20 3.06 -12.32
C PHE A 324 14.07 4.08 -11.16
N ALA A 325 13.08 3.96 -10.30
CA ALA A 325 12.81 4.91 -9.22
C ALA A 325 14.04 5.20 -8.34
N ASN A 326 14.86 4.18 -8.07
CA ASN A 326 16.09 4.33 -7.31
C ASN A 326 17.16 5.17 -8.04
N ALA A 327 17.29 5.00 -9.35
CA ALA A 327 18.32 5.69 -10.14
C ALA A 327 17.94 7.14 -10.46
N LEU A 328 16.65 7.45 -10.52
CA LEU A 328 16.18 8.74 -11.02
C LEU A 328 16.06 9.80 -9.92
N PHE A 329 15.87 9.45 -8.66
CA PHE A 329 15.59 10.35 -7.51
C PHE A 329 14.61 11.50 -7.83
N MET A 330 13.72 11.27 -8.81
CA MET A 330 12.88 12.30 -9.41
C MET A 330 11.43 12.16 -8.93
N HIS A 331 11.02 12.96 -7.96
CA HIS A 331 9.66 12.89 -7.40
C HIS A 331 8.57 13.43 -8.36
N GLY A 332 8.85 14.49 -9.08
CA GLY A 332 7.90 15.14 -9.99
C GLY A 332 7.35 14.23 -11.09
N PRO A 333 8.17 13.49 -11.84
CA PRO A 333 7.71 12.55 -12.86
C PRO A 333 6.80 11.43 -12.31
N PHE A 334 7.05 10.94 -11.08
CA PHE A 334 6.16 9.94 -10.46
C PHE A 334 4.79 10.50 -10.19
N LEU A 335 4.70 11.71 -9.64
CA LEU A 335 3.43 12.39 -9.40
C LEU A 335 2.64 12.57 -10.70
N LEU A 336 3.29 12.94 -11.81
CA LEU A 336 2.63 13.06 -13.11
C LEU A 336 2.10 11.70 -13.60
N LEU A 337 2.85 10.61 -13.43
CA LEU A 337 2.42 9.27 -13.79
C LEU A 337 1.23 8.80 -12.93
N GLU A 338 1.25 9.07 -11.64
CA GLU A 338 0.16 8.75 -10.73
C GLU A 338 -1.12 9.52 -11.10
N CYS A 339 -1.00 10.82 -11.42
CA CYS A 339 -2.10 11.62 -11.92
C CYS A 339 -2.62 11.10 -13.27
N ALA A 340 -1.72 10.82 -14.22
CA ALA A 340 -2.10 10.25 -15.51
C ALA A 340 -2.80 8.89 -15.37
N TRP A 341 -2.33 8.06 -14.45
CA TRP A 341 -2.97 6.79 -14.12
C TRP A 341 -4.38 6.98 -13.57
N LEU A 342 -4.59 7.89 -12.62
CA LEU A 342 -5.92 8.17 -12.06
C LEU A 342 -6.89 8.72 -13.12
N VAL A 343 -6.42 9.61 -14.00
CA VAL A 343 -7.19 10.13 -15.14
C VAL A 343 -7.53 9.01 -16.11
N ALA A 344 -6.60 8.11 -16.40
CA ALA A 344 -6.84 6.95 -17.26
C ALA A 344 -7.89 5.99 -16.66
N LEU A 345 -7.87 5.75 -15.36
CA LEU A 345 -8.91 4.98 -14.68
C LEU A 345 -10.29 5.65 -14.79
N LEU A 346 -10.35 6.99 -14.70
CA LEU A 346 -11.59 7.73 -14.89
C LEU A 346 -12.13 7.57 -16.33
N ALA A 347 -11.27 7.74 -17.32
CA ALA A 347 -11.64 7.53 -18.73
C ALA A 347 -12.14 6.09 -18.96
N PHE A 348 -11.46 5.10 -18.41
CA PHE A 348 -11.86 3.70 -18.50
C PHE A 348 -13.22 3.44 -17.81
N ALA A 349 -13.48 4.04 -16.63
CA ALA A 349 -14.78 3.93 -15.96
C ALA A 349 -15.92 4.51 -16.79
N ILE A 350 -15.69 5.67 -17.42
CA ILE A 350 -16.66 6.33 -18.30
C ILE A 350 -16.95 5.44 -19.52
N GLN A 351 -15.93 4.91 -20.19
CA GLN A 351 -16.08 4.02 -21.36
C GLN A 351 -16.89 2.76 -21.00
N ARG A 352 -16.57 2.09 -19.90
CA ARG A 352 -17.31 0.89 -19.43
C ARG A 352 -18.78 1.20 -19.15
N ARG A 353 -19.04 2.35 -18.52
CA ARG A 353 -20.42 2.77 -18.22
C ARG A 353 -21.22 3.09 -19.49
N ALA A 354 -20.59 3.70 -20.50
CA ALA A 354 -21.22 3.99 -21.78
C ALA A 354 -21.56 2.69 -22.53
N GLY A 355 -20.63 1.73 -22.61
CA GLY A 355 -20.86 0.41 -23.22
C GLY A 355 -22.02 -0.33 -22.56
N ALA A 356 -22.04 -0.44 -21.23
CA ALA A 356 -23.13 -1.10 -20.51
C ALA A 356 -24.52 -0.46 -20.74
N ARG A 357 -24.57 0.85 -20.98
CA ARG A 357 -25.83 1.55 -21.35
C ARG A 357 -26.27 1.27 -22.78
N ALA A 358 -25.33 1.17 -23.70
CA ALA A 358 -25.62 0.83 -25.11
C ALA A 358 -26.18 -0.59 -25.21
N ASP A 359 -25.57 -1.56 -24.54
CA ASP A 359 -26.03 -2.96 -24.51
C ASP A 359 -27.46 -3.08 -23.93
N ALA A 360 -27.74 -2.35 -22.83
CA ALA A 360 -29.04 -2.34 -22.20
C ALA A 360 -30.13 -1.73 -23.11
N ARG A 361 -29.80 -0.73 -23.95
CA ARG A 361 -30.75 -0.16 -24.93
C ARG A 361 -31.03 -1.12 -26.07
N LEU A 362 -30.00 -1.84 -26.55
CA LEU A 362 -30.16 -2.82 -27.62
C LEU A 362 -31.06 -4.01 -27.20
N THR A 363 -30.88 -4.49 -25.94
CA THR A 363 -31.74 -5.56 -25.39
C THR A 363 -33.19 -5.12 -25.23
N HIS A 364 -33.45 -3.86 -24.82
CA HIS A 364 -34.80 -3.31 -24.74
C HIS A 364 -35.45 -3.03 -26.10
N ALA A 365 -34.68 -2.75 -27.15
CA ALA A 365 -35.20 -2.52 -28.51
C ALA A 365 -35.49 -3.84 -29.25
N ALA A 366 -34.90 -4.96 -28.77
CA ALA A 366 -35.11 -6.29 -29.36
C ALA A 366 -36.18 -7.11 -28.63
N ALA A 367 -36.68 -6.65 -27.48
CA ALA A 367 -37.81 -7.23 -26.73
C ALA A 367 -39.11 -6.50 -27.00
#